data_a47280e777319f6c9e84f7cbdc178689
#
_entry.id   a47280e777319f6c9e84f7cbdc178689
#
_cell.length_a   1.000
_cell.length_b   1.000
_cell.length_c   1.000
_cell.angle_alpha   90.00
_cell.angle_beta   90.00
_cell.angle_gamma   90.00
#
_symmetry.space_group_name_H-M   'P 1'
#
loop_
_entity.id
_entity.type
_entity.pdbx_description
1 polymer ?
#
loop_
_entity_poly.entity_id
_entity_poly.type
_entity_poly.pdbx_seq_one_letter_code
_entity_poly.pdbx_strand_id
1 'polypeptide(L)'
;MRAVLTTLGIIIGIVSVTGMATVVNGIEQGFENDISSLGTDVLYIEKWPWARGPNTKWWEYINRPNLTENLADALNERSQSTQQATAVVSTGRSLKSQTQSISSASIKGVQPNYILVHQVDIEEGYFFSDFDNDGTRNVTVIGATIAEELFPFGSALGKDLKIDGAKYRVVGVLVKEGQGSE
;
A
#
# COMPACT_ATOMS: atom_id res chain seq x y z
N MET A 1 -21.41 44.57 -35.35
CA MET A 1 -21.54 44.48 -33.88
C MET A 1 -22.38 43.27 -33.44
N ARG A 2 -23.63 43.08 -33.91
CA ARG A 2 -24.50 41.96 -33.45
C ARG A 2 -23.92 40.58 -33.78
N ALA A 3 -23.34 40.36 -34.98
CA ALA A 3 -22.77 39.08 -35.39
C ALA A 3 -21.50 38.71 -34.56
N VAL A 4 -20.71 39.69 -34.16
CA VAL A 4 -19.50 39.44 -33.34
C VAL A 4 -19.88 38.99 -31.91
N LEU A 5 -20.94 39.58 -31.36
CA LEU A 5 -21.45 39.18 -30.03
C LEU A 5 -22.01 37.75 -30.03
N THR A 6 -22.72 37.35 -31.09
CA THR A 6 -23.28 35.99 -31.19
C THR A 6 -22.17 34.96 -31.41
N THR A 7 -21.20 35.21 -32.25
CA THR A 7 -20.03 34.28 -32.43
C THR A 7 -19.23 34.16 -31.19
N LEU A 8 -18.97 35.24 -30.45
CA LEU A 8 -18.27 35.19 -29.17
C LEU A 8 -18.99 34.34 -28.14
N GLY A 9 -20.33 34.50 -28.05
CA GLY A 9 -21.18 33.67 -27.15
C GLY A 9 -21.08 32.17 -27.47
N ILE A 10 -21.10 31.80 -28.76
CA ILE A 10 -20.98 30.41 -29.18
C ILE A 10 -19.60 29.85 -28.84
N ILE A 11 -18.54 30.60 -29.09
CA ILE A 11 -17.17 30.18 -28.78
C ILE A 11 -17.02 29.93 -27.28
N ILE A 12 -17.45 30.87 -26.43
CA ILE A 12 -17.38 30.73 -24.98
C ILE A 12 -18.20 29.50 -24.52
N GLY A 13 -19.38 29.28 -25.10
CA GLY A 13 -20.20 28.12 -24.79
C GLY A 13 -19.50 26.79 -25.11
N ILE A 14 -18.94 26.67 -26.32
CA ILE A 14 -18.22 25.46 -26.73
C ILE A 14 -16.97 25.24 -25.85
N VAL A 15 -16.15 26.27 -25.64
CA VAL A 15 -14.94 26.18 -24.80
C VAL A 15 -15.29 25.74 -23.38
N SER A 16 -16.37 26.29 -22.80
CA SER A 16 -16.79 25.93 -21.44
C SER A 16 -17.24 24.48 -21.34
N VAL A 17 -18.04 23.99 -22.30
CA VAL A 17 -18.51 22.59 -22.29
C VAL A 17 -17.34 21.63 -22.55
N THR A 18 -16.48 21.94 -23.52
CA THR A 18 -15.31 21.10 -23.81
C THR A 18 -14.34 21.07 -22.64
N GLY A 19 -14.07 22.22 -22.02
CA GLY A 19 -13.22 22.31 -20.84
C GLY A 19 -13.75 21.48 -19.67
N MET A 20 -15.06 21.55 -19.40
CA MET A 20 -15.70 20.76 -18.35
C MET A 20 -15.63 19.25 -18.65
N ALA A 21 -15.88 18.84 -19.89
CA ALA A 21 -15.78 17.44 -20.30
C ALA A 21 -14.33 16.90 -20.13
N THR A 22 -13.33 17.70 -20.48
CA THR A 22 -11.93 17.32 -20.30
C THR A 22 -11.57 17.11 -18.83
N VAL A 23 -12.05 17.99 -17.94
CA VAL A 23 -11.82 17.86 -16.49
C VAL A 23 -12.50 16.60 -15.93
N VAL A 24 -13.75 16.35 -16.32
CA VAL A 24 -14.48 15.15 -15.87
C VAL A 24 -13.78 13.87 -16.32
N ASN A 25 -13.37 13.78 -17.60
CA ASN A 25 -12.64 12.62 -18.10
C ASN A 25 -11.29 12.45 -17.40
N GLY A 26 -10.61 13.53 -17.07
CA GLY A 26 -9.34 13.47 -16.32
C GLY A 26 -9.53 12.92 -14.89
N ILE A 27 -10.61 13.33 -14.22
CA ILE A 27 -10.96 12.80 -12.89
C ILE A 27 -11.33 11.31 -12.98
N GLU A 28 -12.13 10.93 -13.97
CA GLU A 28 -12.56 9.54 -14.18
C GLU A 28 -11.35 8.62 -14.41
N GLN A 29 -10.42 9.00 -15.29
CA GLN A 29 -9.18 8.23 -15.51
C GLN A 29 -8.29 8.17 -14.27
N GLY A 30 -8.15 9.27 -13.53
CA GLY A 30 -7.43 9.28 -12.26
C GLY A 30 -8.04 8.30 -11.26
N PHE A 31 -9.37 8.31 -11.13
CA PHE A 31 -10.10 7.45 -10.21
C PHE A 31 -10.02 5.95 -10.61
N GLU A 32 -10.10 5.64 -11.92
CA GLU A 32 -9.93 4.27 -12.41
C GLU A 32 -8.51 3.74 -12.13
N ASN A 33 -7.48 4.57 -12.31
CA ASN A 33 -6.11 4.21 -12.00
C ASN A 33 -5.92 3.98 -10.50
N ASP A 34 -6.47 4.85 -9.64
CA ASP A 34 -6.40 4.71 -8.20
C ASP A 34 -7.11 3.44 -7.70
N ILE A 35 -8.29 3.12 -8.25
CA ILE A 35 -8.99 1.87 -7.93
C ILE A 35 -8.21 0.65 -8.41
N SER A 36 -7.63 0.69 -9.60
CA SER A 36 -6.84 -0.42 -10.15
C SER A 36 -5.61 -0.70 -9.29
N SER A 37 -4.99 0.34 -8.75
CA SER A 37 -3.83 0.21 -7.85
C SER A 37 -4.18 -0.39 -6.49
N LEU A 38 -5.43 -0.24 -6.04
CA LEU A 38 -5.93 -0.84 -4.79
C LEU A 38 -6.21 -2.34 -4.90
N GLY A 39 -6.14 -2.93 -6.10
CA GLY A 39 -6.41 -4.35 -6.33
C GLY A 39 -7.89 -4.67 -6.18
N THR A 40 -8.67 -4.52 -7.26
CA THR A 40 -10.12 -4.77 -7.28
C THR A 40 -10.53 -6.20 -6.91
N ASP A 41 -9.58 -7.14 -6.99
CA ASP A 41 -9.81 -8.57 -6.77
C ASP A 41 -9.28 -9.06 -5.41
N VAL A 42 -8.91 -8.15 -4.49
CA VAL A 42 -8.41 -8.52 -3.16
C VAL A 42 -9.53 -8.50 -2.12
N LEU A 43 -9.76 -9.63 -1.48
CA LEU A 43 -10.70 -9.77 -0.37
C LEU A 43 -9.95 -9.68 0.97
N TYR A 44 -10.30 -8.69 1.78
CA TYR A 44 -9.74 -8.53 3.13
C TYR A 44 -10.62 -9.25 4.16
N ILE A 45 -10.02 -10.18 4.88
CA ILE A 45 -10.68 -10.91 5.96
C ILE A 45 -10.13 -10.40 7.28
N GLU A 46 -10.98 -9.73 8.06
CA GLU A 46 -10.60 -9.15 9.35
C GLU A 46 -11.55 -9.60 10.47
N LYS A 47 -11.01 -9.65 11.69
CA LYS A 47 -11.81 -9.94 12.89
C LYS A 47 -12.83 -8.83 13.19
N TRP A 48 -12.44 -7.58 12.94
CA TRP A 48 -13.20 -6.40 13.26
C TRP A 48 -13.93 -5.84 12.03
N PRO A 49 -15.15 -5.28 12.18
CA PRO A 49 -15.85 -4.68 11.05
C PRO A 49 -15.13 -3.41 10.57
N TRP A 50 -15.07 -3.22 9.28
CA TRP A 50 -14.48 -2.04 8.64
C TRP A 50 -15.15 -0.73 9.05
N ALA A 51 -16.49 -0.72 9.13
CA ALA A 51 -17.26 0.43 9.56
C ALA A 51 -17.59 0.33 11.07
N ARG A 52 -16.93 1.13 11.86
CA ARG A 52 -17.27 1.32 13.28
C ARG A 52 -18.28 2.46 13.40
N GLY A 53 -19.57 2.13 13.32
CA GLY A 53 -20.65 3.07 13.61
C GLY A 53 -20.97 3.14 15.10
N PRO A 54 -21.75 4.16 15.54
CA PRO A 54 -22.17 4.30 16.95
C PRO A 54 -22.97 3.09 17.48
N ASN A 55 -23.54 2.29 16.58
CA ASN A 55 -24.32 1.09 16.92
C ASN A 55 -23.52 -0.22 16.78
N THR A 56 -22.20 -0.17 16.54
CA THR A 56 -21.39 -1.38 16.41
C THR A 56 -21.28 -2.10 17.74
N LYS A 57 -21.86 -3.28 17.84
CA LYS A 57 -21.82 -4.14 19.02
C LYS A 57 -20.46 -4.85 19.10
N TRP A 58 -19.45 -4.16 19.59
CA TRP A 58 -18.06 -4.64 19.65
C TRP A 58 -17.91 -5.96 20.44
N TRP A 59 -18.79 -6.25 21.40
CA TRP A 59 -18.79 -7.50 22.17
C TRP A 59 -19.12 -8.75 21.34
N GLU A 60 -19.79 -8.61 20.20
CA GLU A 60 -20.05 -9.74 19.28
C GLU A 60 -18.76 -10.18 18.56
N TYR A 61 -17.79 -9.28 18.44
CA TYR A 61 -16.53 -9.52 17.74
C TYR A 61 -15.39 -9.98 18.66
N ILE A 62 -15.44 -9.65 19.95
CA ILE A 62 -14.41 -10.04 20.94
C ILE A 62 -14.23 -11.55 20.99
N ASN A 63 -15.33 -12.32 20.99
CA ASN A 63 -15.29 -13.76 21.10
C ASN A 63 -14.97 -14.48 19.79
N ARG A 64 -14.82 -13.76 18.67
CA ARG A 64 -14.37 -14.39 17.42
C ARG A 64 -12.93 -14.84 17.57
N PRO A 65 -12.56 -16.02 17.02
CA PRO A 65 -11.17 -16.46 17.00
C PRO A 65 -10.29 -15.44 16.28
N ASN A 66 -9.06 -15.32 16.73
CA ASN A 66 -8.08 -14.51 16.01
C ASN A 66 -7.72 -15.23 14.72
N LEU A 67 -7.50 -14.44 13.66
CA LEU A 67 -6.96 -14.93 12.42
C LEU A 67 -5.49 -15.32 12.64
N THR A 68 -5.12 -16.48 12.17
CA THR A 68 -3.76 -17.01 12.28
C THR A 68 -3.19 -17.24 10.88
N GLU A 69 -1.88 -17.30 10.77
CA GLU A 69 -1.16 -17.59 9.54
C GLU A 69 -1.65 -18.89 8.88
N ASN A 70 -1.90 -19.94 9.67
CA ASN A 70 -2.42 -21.22 9.20
C ASN A 70 -3.73 -21.12 8.38
N LEU A 71 -4.50 -20.03 8.58
CA LEU A 71 -5.72 -19.81 7.79
C LEU A 71 -5.38 -19.41 6.36
N ALA A 72 -4.36 -18.59 6.15
CA ALA A 72 -3.89 -18.24 4.81
C ALA A 72 -3.36 -19.47 4.07
N ASP A 73 -2.59 -20.32 4.75
CA ASP A 73 -2.07 -21.55 4.21
C ASP A 73 -3.21 -22.53 3.84
N ALA A 74 -4.20 -22.68 4.73
CA ALA A 74 -5.37 -23.52 4.46
C ALA A 74 -6.22 -22.99 3.29
N LEU A 75 -6.30 -21.69 3.09
CA LEU A 75 -6.98 -21.09 1.94
C LEU A 75 -6.22 -21.37 0.65
N ASN A 76 -4.89 -21.25 0.66
CA ASN A 76 -4.05 -21.58 -0.49
C ASN A 76 -4.13 -23.06 -0.89
N GLU A 77 -4.26 -23.96 0.09
CA GLU A 77 -4.34 -25.41 -0.19
C GLU A 77 -5.74 -25.87 -0.61
N ARG A 78 -6.81 -25.31 -0.05
CA ARG A 78 -8.16 -25.88 -0.14
C ARG A 78 -9.13 -25.09 -1.01
N SER A 79 -8.86 -23.80 -1.26
CA SER A 79 -9.75 -22.98 -2.05
C SER A 79 -9.46 -23.12 -3.54
N GLN A 80 -10.51 -23.42 -4.32
CA GLN A 80 -10.43 -23.45 -5.78
C GLN A 80 -10.66 -22.08 -6.43
N SER A 81 -11.17 -21.11 -5.66
CA SER A 81 -11.53 -19.77 -6.14
C SER A 81 -10.52 -18.70 -5.72
N THR A 82 -9.61 -19.02 -4.81
CA THR A 82 -8.56 -18.11 -4.34
C THR A 82 -7.28 -18.40 -5.11
N GLN A 83 -6.72 -17.41 -5.77
CA GLN A 83 -5.43 -17.55 -6.44
C GLN A 83 -4.29 -17.59 -5.41
N GLN A 84 -4.29 -16.64 -4.50
CA GLN A 84 -3.32 -16.53 -3.42
C GLN A 84 -3.96 -15.90 -2.18
N ALA A 85 -3.58 -16.38 -1.00
CA ALA A 85 -3.93 -15.80 0.27
C ALA A 85 -2.65 -15.53 1.08
N THR A 86 -2.57 -14.40 1.76
CA THR A 86 -1.43 -14.01 2.59
C THR A 86 -1.90 -13.49 3.93
N ALA A 87 -1.15 -13.80 4.97
CA ALA A 87 -1.39 -13.25 6.29
C ALA A 87 -0.66 -11.91 6.45
N VAL A 88 -1.36 -10.93 7.01
CA VAL A 88 -0.82 -9.60 7.27
C VAL A 88 -1.08 -9.21 8.71
N VAL A 89 -0.05 -8.75 9.41
CA VAL A 89 -0.18 -8.12 10.72
C VAL A 89 0.36 -6.69 10.65
N SER A 90 -0.39 -5.72 11.16
CA SER A 90 0.01 -4.32 11.15
C SER A 90 0.17 -3.79 12.57
N THR A 91 1.25 -3.04 12.81
CA THR A 91 1.51 -2.41 14.10
C THR A 91 2.30 -1.11 13.91
N GLY A 92 2.16 -0.18 14.87
CA GLY A 92 3.00 1.01 14.93
C GLY A 92 4.23 0.77 15.81
N ARG A 93 5.43 1.03 15.31
CA ARG A 93 6.68 0.91 16.07
C ARG A 93 7.65 2.03 15.75
N SER A 94 8.60 2.24 16.65
CA SER A 94 9.71 3.15 16.41
C SER A 94 10.76 2.52 15.52
N LEU A 95 11.30 3.34 14.62
CA LEU A 95 12.41 2.98 13.74
C LEU A 95 13.65 3.79 14.11
N LYS A 96 14.82 3.16 14.09
CA LYS A 96 16.07 3.84 14.35
C LYS A 96 17.17 3.32 13.42
N SER A 97 17.77 4.24 12.67
CA SER A 97 19.03 4.02 11.95
C SER A 97 20.23 4.34 12.86
N GLN A 98 21.42 4.42 12.32
CA GLN A 98 22.60 4.84 13.09
C GLN A 98 22.53 6.32 13.49
N THR A 99 21.93 7.17 12.67
CA THR A 99 21.94 8.63 12.81
C THR A 99 20.58 9.24 13.02
N GLN A 100 19.50 8.60 12.58
CA GLN A 100 18.15 9.13 12.56
C GLN A 100 17.17 8.19 13.25
N SER A 101 16.02 8.74 13.70
CA SER A 101 14.95 7.93 14.31
C SER A 101 13.59 8.49 14.00
N ILE A 102 12.63 7.58 13.78
CA ILE A 102 11.21 7.86 13.60
C ILE A 102 10.46 7.27 14.79
N SER A 103 9.69 8.09 15.48
CA SER A 103 9.02 7.68 16.73
C SER A 103 7.90 6.68 16.51
N SER A 104 7.19 6.79 15.39
CA SER A 104 6.08 5.90 15.02
C SER A 104 6.00 5.75 13.52
N ALA A 105 6.22 4.54 13.04
CA ALA A 105 5.98 4.15 11.66
C ALA A 105 5.04 2.95 11.61
N SER A 106 4.22 2.88 10.59
CA SER A 106 3.39 1.70 10.32
C SER A 106 4.28 0.56 9.80
N ILE A 107 4.24 -0.57 10.48
CA ILE A 107 4.98 -1.76 10.10
C ILE A 107 3.98 -2.86 9.79
N LYS A 108 4.18 -3.50 8.65
CA LYS A 108 3.43 -4.68 8.23
C LYS A 108 4.34 -5.90 8.30
N GLY A 109 3.97 -6.90 9.09
CA GLY A 109 4.54 -8.24 9.01
C GLY A 109 3.72 -9.03 8.00
N VAL A 110 4.37 -9.56 6.97
CA VAL A 110 3.73 -10.22 5.85
C VAL A 110 4.49 -11.49 5.46
N GLN A 111 3.80 -12.42 4.81
CA GLN A 111 4.42 -13.59 4.19
C GLN A 111 5.10 -13.22 2.86
N PRO A 112 6.06 -14.02 2.35
CA PRO A 112 6.73 -13.76 1.06
C PRO A 112 5.79 -13.63 -0.13
N ASN A 113 4.67 -14.36 -0.13
CA ASN A 113 3.66 -14.32 -1.18
C ASN A 113 2.81 -13.03 -1.19
N TYR A 114 3.04 -12.12 -0.24
CA TYR A 114 2.37 -10.81 -0.20
C TYR A 114 2.52 -10.03 -1.51
N ILE A 115 3.68 -10.10 -2.15
CA ILE A 115 3.94 -9.43 -3.42
C ILE A 115 3.05 -9.96 -4.58
N LEU A 116 2.56 -11.19 -4.48
CA LEU A 116 1.67 -11.79 -5.47
C LEU A 116 0.21 -11.35 -5.29
N VAL A 117 -0.16 -11.00 -4.06
CA VAL A 117 -1.52 -10.54 -3.72
C VAL A 117 -1.63 -9.01 -3.90
N HIS A 118 -0.57 -8.30 -3.57
CA HIS A 118 -0.51 -6.85 -3.68
C HIS A 118 0.52 -6.46 -4.74
N GLN A 119 0.17 -5.52 -5.60
CA GLN A 119 1.11 -4.95 -6.56
C GLN A 119 2.10 -4.07 -5.79
N VAL A 120 3.27 -4.64 -5.50
CA VAL A 120 4.34 -3.96 -4.75
C VAL A 120 5.50 -3.74 -5.68
N ASP A 121 5.76 -2.49 -6.03
CA ASP A 121 6.87 -2.11 -6.88
C ASP A 121 8.13 -1.81 -6.06
N ILE A 122 9.23 -2.45 -6.43
CA ILE A 122 10.52 -2.31 -5.79
C ILE A 122 11.39 -1.36 -6.63
N GLU A 123 11.88 -0.30 -6.01
CA GLU A 123 12.80 0.66 -6.63
C GLU A 123 14.25 0.16 -6.56
N GLU A 124 14.67 -0.30 -5.38
CA GLU A 124 16.00 -0.84 -5.15
C GLU A 124 15.94 -2.17 -4.41
N GLY A 125 16.78 -3.13 -4.81
CA GLY A 125 16.92 -4.41 -4.13
C GLY A 125 15.87 -5.45 -4.52
N TYR A 126 15.33 -6.17 -3.55
CA TYR A 126 14.35 -7.24 -3.78
C TYR A 126 13.37 -7.36 -2.60
N PHE A 127 12.20 -7.97 -2.87
CA PHE A 127 11.30 -8.38 -1.80
C PHE A 127 11.77 -9.71 -1.21
N PHE A 128 11.67 -9.87 0.12
CA PHE A 128 12.13 -11.08 0.79
C PHE A 128 11.38 -12.32 0.30
N SER A 129 12.08 -13.43 0.31
CA SER A 129 11.65 -14.72 -0.23
C SER A 129 11.39 -15.76 0.89
N ASP A 130 10.85 -16.91 0.50
CA ASP A 130 10.70 -18.06 1.41
C ASP A 130 12.03 -18.45 2.05
N PHE A 131 13.15 -18.32 1.33
CA PHE A 131 14.48 -18.58 1.87
C PHE A 131 14.87 -17.65 3.04
N ASP A 132 14.43 -16.40 3.01
CA ASP A 132 14.65 -15.44 4.11
C ASP A 132 13.73 -15.76 5.29
N ASN A 133 12.50 -16.18 5.01
CA ASN A 133 11.51 -16.58 6.01
C ASN A 133 11.93 -17.88 6.73
N ASP A 134 12.26 -18.93 6.00
CA ASP A 134 12.68 -20.23 6.53
C ASP A 134 14.04 -20.13 7.28
N GLY A 135 14.92 -19.28 6.79
CA GLY A 135 16.19 -18.96 7.43
C GLY A 135 16.07 -18.09 8.68
N THR A 136 14.88 -17.69 9.07
CA THR A 136 14.61 -16.78 10.20
C THR A 136 15.49 -15.51 10.14
N ARG A 137 15.67 -14.99 8.94
CA ARG A 137 16.50 -13.80 8.74
C ARG A 137 15.72 -12.55 9.08
N ASN A 138 16.31 -11.70 9.89
CA ASN A 138 15.74 -10.39 10.18
C ASN A 138 15.98 -9.44 9.00
N VAL A 139 15.09 -9.50 8.00
CA VAL A 139 15.12 -8.63 6.82
C VAL A 139 13.89 -7.72 6.79
N THR A 140 14.01 -6.59 6.11
CA THR A 140 12.91 -5.63 5.94
C THR A 140 13.00 -4.95 4.60
N VAL A 141 11.84 -4.64 4.05
CA VAL A 141 11.66 -3.75 2.92
C VAL A 141 11.04 -2.46 3.45
N ILE A 142 11.53 -1.31 3.02
CA ILE A 142 11.10 -0.01 3.53
C ILE A 142 10.55 0.86 2.40
N GLY A 143 9.59 1.73 2.71
CA GLY A 143 9.07 2.71 1.76
C GLY A 143 10.09 3.80 1.46
N ALA A 144 10.01 4.41 0.27
CA ALA A 144 10.92 5.48 -0.17
C ALA A 144 11.01 6.63 0.83
N THR A 145 9.89 7.09 1.38
CA THR A 145 9.86 8.17 2.37
C THR A 145 10.66 7.82 3.63
N ILE A 146 10.53 6.57 4.12
CA ILE A 146 11.29 6.07 5.28
C ILE A 146 12.78 5.95 4.94
N ALA A 147 13.12 5.55 3.71
CA ALA A 147 14.49 5.48 3.23
C ALA A 147 15.14 6.87 3.19
N GLU A 148 14.45 7.87 2.62
CA GLU A 148 14.90 9.27 2.57
C GLU A 148 15.14 9.84 3.97
N GLU A 149 14.22 9.59 4.92
CA GLU A 149 14.29 10.15 6.28
C GLU A 149 15.37 9.50 7.14
N LEU A 150 15.48 8.16 7.09
CA LEU A 150 16.44 7.42 7.93
C LEU A 150 17.85 7.34 7.34
N PHE A 151 17.96 7.46 6.02
CA PHE A 151 19.23 7.30 5.29
C PHE A 151 19.45 8.44 4.27
N PRO A 152 19.46 9.72 4.70
CA PRO A 152 19.55 10.88 3.81
C PRO A 152 20.83 10.92 2.96
N PHE A 153 21.85 10.14 3.32
CA PHE A 153 23.13 10.08 2.62
C PHE A 153 23.35 8.70 1.98
N GLY A 154 22.82 8.51 0.79
CA GLY A 154 22.99 7.30 -0.03
C GLY A 154 21.97 6.21 0.22
N SER A 155 22.06 5.11 -0.55
CA SER A 155 21.08 4.02 -0.53
C SER A 155 20.92 3.40 0.87
N ALA A 156 19.68 3.06 1.20
CA ALA A 156 19.34 2.33 2.42
C ALA A 156 19.66 0.83 2.31
N LEU A 157 19.85 0.32 1.09
CA LEU A 157 20.04 -1.09 0.81
C LEU A 157 21.26 -1.66 1.55
N GLY A 158 21.08 -2.82 2.19
CA GLY A 158 22.12 -3.52 2.95
C GLY A 158 22.46 -2.88 4.30
N LYS A 159 21.87 -1.73 4.65
CA LYS A 159 22.06 -1.11 5.96
C LYS A 159 21.18 -1.75 7.03
N ASP A 160 21.58 -1.56 8.28
CA ASP A 160 20.85 -2.07 9.42
C ASP A 160 19.87 -1.04 9.97
N LEU A 161 18.64 -1.48 10.21
CA LEU A 161 17.55 -0.73 10.80
C LEU A 161 17.13 -1.40 12.11
N LYS A 162 16.95 -0.64 13.17
CA LYS A 162 16.35 -1.14 14.41
C LYS A 162 14.86 -0.83 14.43
N ILE A 163 14.06 -1.87 14.62
CA ILE A 163 12.62 -1.82 14.78
C ILE A 163 12.32 -2.25 16.20
N ASP A 164 11.84 -1.33 17.03
CA ASP A 164 11.55 -1.58 18.46
C ASP A 164 12.73 -2.25 19.20
N GLY A 165 13.97 -1.84 18.86
CA GLY A 165 15.21 -2.38 19.42
C GLY A 165 15.79 -3.60 18.71
N ALA A 166 15.01 -4.37 17.98
CA ALA A 166 15.49 -5.51 17.18
C ALA A 166 16.12 -5.04 15.87
N LYS A 167 17.20 -5.69 15.45
CA LYS A 167 17.98 -5.33 14.27
C LYS A 167 17.49 -6.09 13.03
N TYR A 168 17.21 -5.35 11.98
CA TYR A 168 16.81 -5.86 10.67
C TYR A 168 17.73 -5.30 9.59
N ARG A 169 17.95 -6.08 8.54
CA ARG A 169 18.69 -5.64 7.35
C ARG A 169 17.74 -5.20 6.28
N VAL A 170 17.94 -4.01 5.73
CA VAL A 170 17.16 -3.50 4.58
C VAL A 170 17.60 -4.25 3.31
N VAL A 171 16.68 -4.98 2.69
CA VAL A 171 16.90 -5.75 1.46
C VAL A 171 16.21 -5.17 0.25
N GLY A 172 15.26 -4.26 0.45
CA GLY A 172 14.59 -3.55 -0.63
C GLY A 172 14.01 -2.21 -0.20
N VAL A 173 13.82 -1.34 -1.17
CA VAL A 173 13.15 -0.05 -1.04
C VAL A 173 12.00 -0.02 -2.03
N LEU A 174 10.81 0.36 -1.57
CA LEU A 174 9.59 0.47 -2.39
C LEU A 174 9.61 1.77 -3.19
N VAL A 175 9.00 1.74 -4.36
CA VAL A 175 8.71 2.93 -5.15
C VAL A 175 7.83 3.90 -4.34
N LYS A 176 8.04 5.18 -4.52
CA LYS A 176 7.24 6.22 -3.86
C LYS A 176 5.83 6.24 -4.43
N GLU A 177 4.83 5.88 -3.63
CA GLU A 177 3.42 6.02 -4.04
C GLU A 177 3.10 7.47 -4.38
N GLY A 178 2.38 7.67 -5.49
CA GLY A 178 1.99 9.00 -5.98
C GLY A 178 2.91 9.62 -7.02
N GLN A 179 4.03 8.99 -7.39
CA GLN A 179 4.75 9.27 -8.63
C GLN A 179 4.36 8.21 -9.65
N GLY A 180 3.19 8.41 -10.27
CA GLY A 180 2.83 7.65 -11.47
C GLY A 180 3.96 7.80 -12.48
N SER A 181 4.44 6.68 -12.99
CA SER A 181 5.40 6.63 -14.10
C SER A 181 4.92 7.51 -15.25
N GLU A 182 5.68 8.55 -15.58
CA GLU A 182 5.60 9.23 -16.87
C GLU A 182 5.89 8.27 -18.03
#